data_c2c422cdf4f03ed8323f497be604533a
#
_entry.id   c2c422cdf4f03ed8323f497be604533a
#
_cell.length_a   1.000
_cell.length_b   1.000
_cell.length_c   1.000
_cell.angle_alpha   90.00
_cell.angle_beta   90.00
_cell.angle_gamma   90.00
#
_symmetry.space_group_name_H-M   'P 1'
#
loop_
_entity.id
_entity.type
_entity.pdbx_description
1 polymer ?
#
loop_
_entity_poly.entity_id
_entity_poly.type
_entity_poly.pdbx_seq_one_letter_code
_entity_poly.pdbx_strand_id
1 'polypeptide(L)'
;RGLGDVYKRQHPVSNREFINFIEDGGYKKAEFWLSDGWALCQKENWEAPMYWHKNDDGSWSYYTMSGLIPIKLNAPVCHVSYYEADAFARWSNARLPRETEWEVIAKSLDVEGHFADANLFDPQPSTKDGITQIYGDVWEWTQSSFSAYPGYEIAEGAVGEYNGKFMSGQMVLRGGSCATPLDHIRPSYRNFFPPYARWQFSGIRLAKDKFACTSCHHANDNDNKDIFFNDIILGLSSIPKHISSKYLYDTKGAQLFEKICKLEVYYPTRTEIGILKNNATEIAKSLGSNVTLIEYGSGALEKVRILLDTLIDPSSLCAIDISEEQLNNSASIIRNAYPNIEVLTVAADFTKAVKIPKSQRETKSKIVFFPGSTIGNFEPDDARAFLQNICKTIGKNGKLLIGVDLKKDYERLLKAYDDDDGITEAFNKNLLSRINQELGADFNPNLFRHIVRFNTFKGRIEMHLESCID
;
A
#
# COMPACT_ATOMS: atom_id res chain seq x y z
N ARG A 1 17.33 -3.61 -12.52
CA ARG A 1 16.09 -4.38 -12.81
C ARG A 1 15.13 -4.03 -11.71
N GLY A 2 14.06 -3.34 -11.99
CA GLY A 2 13.03 -3.54 -11.11
C GLY A 2 12.16 -2.44 -10.64
N LEU A 3 11.57 -1.64 -11.44
CA LEU A 3 10.24 -1.07 -11.23
C LEU A 3 9.23 -1.81 -12.12
N GLY A 4 9.47 -3.12 -12.36
CA GLY A 4 8.81 -3.96 -13.35
C GLY A 4 7.40 -4.41 -13.02
N ASP A 5 6.91 -4.20 -11.79
CA ASP A 5 5.63 -4.76 -11.36
C ASP A 5 4.50 -3.75 -11.19
N VAL A 6 4.69 -2.54 -11.70
CA VAL A 6 3.60 -1.60 -11.91
C VAL A 6 3.11 -1.75 -13.35
N TYR A 7 1.88 -2.24 -13.51
CA TYR A 7 1.23 -2.21 -14.82
C TYR A 7 0.91 -0.76 -15.16
N LYS A 8 1.68 -0.21 -16.09
CA LYS A 8 1.46 1.15 -16.60
C LYS A 8 0.65 1.08 -17.89
N ARG A 9 -0.27 1.99 -17.99
CA ARG A 9 -1.08 2.08 -19.18
C ARG A 9 -0.21 2.41 -20.40
N GLN A 10 -0.49 1.77 -21.53
CA GLN A 10 0.28 1.95 -22.76
C GLN A 10 0.17 3.39 -23.31
N HIS A 11 -0.95 4.06 -23.11
CA HIS A 11 -1.21 5.42 -23.57
C HIS A 11 -1.80 6.31 -22.46
N PRO A 12 -1.74 7.65 -22.57
CA PRO A 12 -2.44 8.56 -21.69
C PRO A 12 -3.96 8.34 -21.70
N VAL A 13 -4.65 8.82 -20.68
CA VAL A 13 -6.12 8.80 -20.64
C VAL A 13 -6.67 9.65 -21.76
N SER A 14 -7.56 9.07 -22.55
CA SER A 14 -8.21 9.75 -23.67
C SER A 14 -9.40 10.62 -23.22
N ASN A 15 -9.78 11.58 -24.04
CA ASN A 15 -10.98 12.39 -23.85
C ASN A 15 -12.24 11.53 -23.70
N ARG A 16 -12.38 10.45 -24.47
CA ARG A 16 -13.50 9.51 -24.38
C ARG A 16 -13.62 8.89 -22.99
N GLU A 17 -12.51 8.47 -22.42
CA GLU A 17 -12.50 7.85 -21.10
C GLU A 17 -12.80 8.86 -20.00
N PHE A 18 -12.34 10.09 -20.18
CA PHE A 18 -12.64 11.16 -19.25
C PHE A 18 -14.13 11.58 -19.30
N ILE A 19 -14.76 11.53 -20.48
CA ILE A 19 -16.21 11.73 -20.63
C ILE A 19 -16.97 10.66 -19.84
N ASN A 20 -16.56 9.38 -19.89
CA ASN A 20 -17.18 8.32 -19.09
C ASN A 20 -17.11 8.62 -17.59
N PHE A 21 -15.99 9.15 -17.10
CA PHE A 21 -15.86 9.61 -15.70
C PHE A 21 -16.85 10.73 -15.35
N ILE A 22 -17.01 11.71 -16.26
CA ILE A 22 -17.98 12.80 -16.06
C ILE A 22 -19.40 12.24 -16.01
N GLU A 23 -19.77 11.36 -16.96
CA GLU A 23 -21.11 10.77 -17.08
C GLU A 23 -21.46 9.89 -15.90
N ASP A 24 -20.50 9.16 -15.34
CA ASP A 24 -20.64 8.39 -14.10
C ASP A 24 -20.76 9.28 -12.84
N GLY A 25 -20.77 10.59 -13.02
CA GLY A 25 -20.88 11.56 -11.94
C GLY A 25 -19.59 11.78 -11.16
N GLY A 26 -18.43 11.66 -11.80
CA GLY A 26 -17.12 11.82 -11.19
C GLY A 26 -16.92 13.14 -10.45
N TYR A 27 -17.48 14.24 -10.98
CA TYR A 27 -17.48 15.55 -10.33
C TYR A 27 -18.55 15.73 -9.23
N LYS A 28 -19.40 14.73 -9.00
CA LYS A 28 -20.51 14.78 -8.02
C LYS A 28 -20.30 13.82 -6.84
N LYS A 29 -19.27 12.98 -6.88
CA LYS A 29 -18.99 11.93 -5.89
C LYS A 29 -17.71 12.25 -5.12
N ALA A 30 -17.85 12.74 -3.89
CA ALA A 30 -16.74 13.12 -3.01
C ALA A 30 -15.75 11.96 -2.75
N GLU A 31 -16.20 10.71 -2.86
CA GLU A 31 -15.42 9.51 -2.56
C GLU A 31 -14.18 9.34 -3.45
N PHE A 32 -14.16 9.95 -4.64
CA PHE A 32 -13.02 9.90 -5.55
C PHE A 32 -11.98 10.98 -5.27
N TRP A 33 -12.37 12.05 -4.57
CA TRP A 33 -11.55 13.26 -4.48
C TRP A 33 -10.72 13.32 -3.19
N LEU A 34 -9.56 13.93 -3.29
CA LEU A 34 -8.84 14.45 -2.13
C LEU A 34 -9.63 15.61 -1.51
N SER A 35 -9.54 15.82 -0.19
CA SER A 35 -10.37 16.78 0.54
C SER A 35 -10.28 18.19 -0.03
N ASP A 36 -9.06 18.68 -0.28
CA ASP A 36 -8.83 20.02 -0.83
C ASP A 36 -9.33 20.14 -2.27
N GLY A 37 -9.14 19.06 -3.06
CA GLY A 37 -9.65 18.97 -4.42
C GLY A 37 -11.17 19.01 -4.47
N TRP A 38 -11.83 18.28 -3.56
CA TRP A 38 -13.28 18.29 -3.44
C TRP A 38 -13.81 19.68 -3.06
N ALA A 39 -13.22 20.29 -2.03
CA ALA A 39 -13.62 21.63 -1.59
C ALA A 39 -13.48 22.66 -2.72
N LEU A 40 -12.40 22.58 -3.49
CA LEU A 40 -12.17 23.47 -4.63
C LEU A 40 -13.14 23.20 -5.78
N CYS A 41 -13.38 21.92 -6.12
CA CYS A 41 -14.33 21.50 -7.14
C CYS A 41 -15.73 22.06 -6.87
N GLN A 42 -16.20 22.00 -5.61
CA GLN A 42 -17.49 22.56 -5.20
C GLN A 42 -17.49 24.10 -5.25
N LYS A 43 -16.43 24.72 -4.75
CA LYS A 43 -16.31 26.18 -4.71
C LYS A 43 -16.33 26.81 -6.10
N GLU A 44 -15.58 26.22 -7.03
CA GLU A 44 -15.40 26.73 -8.39
C GLU A 44 -16.41 26.11 -9.38
N ASN A 45 -17.33 25.25 -8.90
CA ASN A 45 -18.34 24.55 -9.71
C ASN A 45 -17.73 23.80 -10.89
N TRP A 46 -16.70 22.99 -10.66
CA TRP A 46 -16.08 22.19 -11.71
C TRP A 46 -17.02 21.06 -12.15
N GLU A 47 -17.20 20.93 -13.46
CA GLU A 47 -18.01 19.87 -14.07
C GLU A 47 -17.28 19.10 -15.18
N ALA A 48 -16.17 19.66 -15.66
CA ALA A 48 -15.36 19.11 -16.75
C ALA A 48 -13.93 19.67 -16.71
N PRO A 49 -12.97 19.17 -17.49
CA PRO A 49 -11.65 19.79 -17.69
C PRO A 49 -11.75 21.26 -18.08
N MET A 50 -10.74 22.04 -17.75
CA MET A 50 -10.72 23.44 -18.12
C MET A 50 -10.81 23.59 -19.64
N TYR A 51 -11.51 24.60 -20.12
CA TYR A 51 -11.77 24.89 -21.54
C TYR A 51 -12.76 23.95 -22.26
N TRP A 52 -13.32 22.96 -21.58
CA TRP A 52 -14.39 22.15 -22.16
C TRP A 52 -15.73 22.88 -22.07
N HIS A 53 -16.53 22.73 -23.11
CA HIS A 53 -17.87 23.30 -23.22
C HIS A 53 -18.87 22.24 -23.65
N LYS A 54 -19.97 22.11 -22.93
CA LYS A 54 -21.05 21.20 -23.27
C LYS A 54 -22.01 21.89 -24.24
N ASN A 55 -22.20 21.29 -25.40
CA ASN A 55 -23.08 21.80 -26.44
C ASN A 55 -24.56 21.51 -26.11
N ASP A 56 -25.49 22.18 -26.75
CA ASP A 56 -26.94 22.00 -26.56
C ASP A 56 -27.42 20.58 -26.92
N ASP A 57 -26.74 19.91 -27.83
CA ASP A 57 -27.01 18.50 -28.23
C ASP A 57 -26.42 17.47 -27.26
N GLY A 58 -25.78 17.92 -26.19
CA GLY A 58 -25.12 17.08 -25.19
C GLY A 58 -23.71 16.63 -25.54
N SER A 59 -23.21 16.93 -26.74
CA SER A 59 -21.82 16.69 -27.14
C SER A 59 -20.86 17.66 -26.45
N TRP A 60 -19.55 17.38 -26.54
CA TRP A 60 -18.52 18.23 -25.96
C TRP A 60 -17.66 18.90 -27.04
N SER A 61 -17.34 20.17 -26.81
CA SER A 61 -16.34 20.95 -27.55
C SER A 61 -15.29 21.48 -26.56
N TYR A 62 -14.12 21.87 -27.03
CA TYR A 62 -13.10 22.51 -26.21
C TYR A 62 -12.39 23.62 -26.94
N TYR A 63 -11.95 24.62 -26.18
CA TYR A 63 -11.17 25.73 -26.73
C TYR A 63 -9.71 25.32 -26.93
N THR A 64 -9.20 25.55 -28.12
CA THR A 64 -7.81 25.35 -28.54
C THR A 64 -7.21 26.67 -29.04
N MET A 65 -5.93 26.63 -29.41
CA MET A 65 -5.29 27.77 -30.08
C MET A 65 -5.93 28.09 -31.44
N SER A 66 -6.69 27.16 -32.03
CA SER A 66 -7.44 27.31 -33.27
C SER A 66 -8.92 27.66 -33.06
N GLY A 67 -9.32 27.96 -31.81
CA GLY A 67 -10.71 28.27 -31.44
C GLY A 67 -11.46 27.10 -30.84
N LEU A 68 -12.78 27.19 -30.76
CA LEU A 68 -13.67 26.15 -30.25
C LEU A 68 -13.87 25.05 -31.31
N ILE A 69 -13.48 23.82 -30.99
CA ILE A 69 -13.61 22.66 -31.88
C ILE A 69 -14.28 21.49 -31.15
N PRO A 70 -14.93 20.55 -31.88
CA PRO A 70 -15.43 19.32 -31.28
C PRO A 70 -14.30 18.50 -30.66
N ILE A 71 -14.58 17.86 -29.53
CA ILE A 71 -13.58 17.04 -28.82
C ILE A 71 -13.09 15.89 -29.67
N LYS A 72 -11.76 15.75 -29.79
CA LYS A 72 -11.10 14.60 -30.40
C LYS A 72 -11.11 13.43 -29.38
N LEU A 73 -12.09 12.55 -29.48
CA LEU A 73 -12.36 11.51 -28.48
C LEU A 73 -11.15 10.62 -28.13
N ASN A 74 -10.27 10.33 -29.09
CA ASN A 74 -9.12 9.45 -28.89
C ASN A 74 -7.81 10.19 -28.58
N ALA A 75 -7.82 11.51 -28.55
CA ALA A 75 -6.66 12.30 -28.09
C ALA A 75 -6.57 12.29 -26.55
N PRO A 76 -5.37 12.47 -25.98
CA PRO A 76 -5.19 12.62 -24.55
C PRO A 76 -6.06 13.73 -23.96
N VAL A 77 -6.68 13.49 -22.82
CA VAL A 77 -7.30 14.54 -22.02
C VAL A 77 -6.24 15.52 -21.54
N CYS A 78 -6.52 16.80 -21.63
CA CYS A 78 -5.63 17.85 -21.13
C CYS A 78 -6.38 18.94 -20.39
N HIS A 79 -5.63 19.86 -19.77
CA HIS A 79 -6.16 20.93 -18.94
C HIS A 79 -6.90 20.41 -17.70
N VAL A 80 -6.35 19.36 -17.08
CA VAL A 80 -6.82 18.77 -15.83
C VAL A 80 -5.85 19.10 -14.69
N SER A 81 -6.38 19.36 -13.51
CA SER A 81 -5.61 19.51 -12.28
C SER A 81 -5.08 18.15 -11.79
N TYR A 82 -4.13 18.19 -10.85
CA TYR A 82 -3.73 16.99 -10.12
C TYR A 82 -4.92 16.34 -9.39
N TYR A 83 -5.82 17.15 -8.82
CA TYR A 83 -7.01 16.65 -8.13
C TYR A 83 -7.97 15.90 -9.06
N GLU A 84 -8.19 16.39 -10.27
CA GLU A 84 -8.98 15.70 -11.29
C GLU A 84 -8.29 14.42 -11.77
N ALA A 85 -6.97 14.47 -11.95
CA ALA A 85 -6.18 13.31 -12.34
C ALA A 85 -6.21 12.19 -11.28
N ASP A 86 -6.09 12.53 -10.00
CA ASP A 86 -6.18 11.58 -8.89
C ASP A 86 -7.61 11.04 -8.73
N ALA A 87 -8.63 11.88 -8.88
CA ALA A 87 -10.04 11.46 -8.82
C ALA A 87 -10.38 10.48 -9.97
N PHE A 88 -9.94 10.78 -11.18
CA PHE A 88 -10.08 9.86 -12.32
C PHE A 88 -9.35 8.54 -12.07
N ALA A 89 -8.15 8.58 -11.52
CA ALA A 89 -7.38 7.38 -11.22
C ALA A 89 -8.10 6.49 -10.20
N ARG A 90 -8.65 7.05 -9.12
CA ARG A 90 -9.46 6.33 -8.12
C ARG A 90 -10.73 5.73 -8.72
N TRP A 91 -11.46 6.51 -9.52
CA TRP A 91 -12.64 6.01 -10.25
C TRP A 91 -12.30 4.81 -11.13
N SER A 92 -11.14 4.84 -11.79
CA SER A 92 -10.63 3.76 -12.65
C SER A 92 -10.05 2.57 -11.88
N ASN A 93 -10.13 2.55 -10.53
CA ASN A 93 -9.45 1.58 -9.67
C ASN A 93 -7.95 1.47 -10.00
N ALA A 94 -7.30 2.61 -10.10
CA ALA A 94 -5.90 2.79 -10.44
C ALA A 94 -5.29 3.94 -9.62
N ARG A 95 -4.04 4.28 -9.87
CA ARG A 95 -3.36 5.44 -9.31
C ARG A 95 -2.56 6.19 -10.36
N LEU A 96 -2.07 7.37 -10.02
CA LEU A 96 -1.04 8.04 -10.82
C LEU A 96 0.31 7.34 -10.61
N PRO A 97 1.22 7.35 -11.61
CA PRO A 97 2.57 6.84 -11.43
C PRO A 97 3.36 7.75 -10.47
N ARG A 98 4.32 7.18 -9.76
CA ARG A 98 5.37 7.98 -9.10
C ARG A 98 6.33 8.50 -10.16
N GLU A 99 6.97 9.65 -9.92
CA GLU A 99 7.94 10.19 -10.87
C GLU A 99 9.11 9.24 -11.18
N THR A 100 9.55 8.47 -10.18
CA THR A 100 10.59 7.46 -10.35
C THR A 100 10.13 6.29 -11.22
N GLU A 101 8.89 5.85 -11.07
CA GLU A 101 8.30 4.81 -11.92
C GLU A 101 8.16 5.29 -13.37
N TRP A 102 7.74 6.53 -13.55
CA TRP A 102 7.66 7.16 -14.86
C TRP A 102 9.05 7.23 -15.52
N GLU A 103 10.05 7.73 -14.79
CA GLU A 103 11.41 7.94 -15.30
C GLU A 103 12.09 6.64 -15.74
N VAL A 104 11.87 5.53 -15.03
CA VAL A 104 12.45 4.23 -15.39
C VAL A 104 11.97 3.77 -16.78
N ILE A 105 10.67 3.94 -17.09
CA ILE A 105 10.18 3.62 -18.42
C ILE A 105 10.70 4.61 -19.45
N ALA A 106 10.63 5.88 -19.15
CA ALA A 106 11.04 6.93 -20.07
C ALA A 106 12.50 6.77 -20.50
N LYS A 107 13.40 6.34 -19.57
CA LYS A 107 14.81 6.06 -19.89
C LYS A 107 15.03 4.90 -20.87
N SER A 108 14.07 4.01 -21.04
CA SER A 108 14.14 2.88 -21.96
C SER A 108 13.59 3.19 -23.35
N LEU A 109 13.09 4.40 -23.56
CA LEU A 109 12.47 4.86 -24.80
C LEU A 109 13.19 6.08 -25.34
N ASP A 110 13.23 6.20 -26.66
CA ASP A 110 13.74 7.39 -27.31
C ASP A 110 12.85 8.61 -27.01
N VAL A 111 13.46 9.80 -26.95
CA VAL A 111 12.74 11.06 -26.76
C VAL A 111 12.08 11.46 -28.06
N GLU A 112 10.96 10.80 -28.35
CA GLU A 112 10.13 11.05 -29.54
C GLU A 112 8.69 11.31 -29.10
N GLY A 113 8.04 12.30 -29.73
CA GLY A 113 6.65 12.64 -29.41
C GLY A 113 6.15 13.85 -30.18
N HIS A 114 4.94 14.25 -29.82
CA HIS A 114 4.31 15.44 -30.39
C HIS A 114 4.67 16.65 -29.52
N PHE A 115 5.56 17.48 -30.02
CA PHE A 115 6.11 18.67 -29.37
C PHE A 115 5.76 19.96 -30.13
N ALA A 116 6.17 21.12 -29.61
CA ALA A 116 5.93 22.43 -30.22
C ALA A 116 6.50 22.55 -31.65
N ASP A 117 7.56 21.81 -31.94
CA ASP A 117 8.22 21.74 -33.26
C ASP A 117 7.28 21.26 -34.38
N ALA A 118 6.20 20.53 -34.05
CA ALA A 118 5.18 20.13 -35.01
C ALA A 118 4.20 21.25 -35.39
N ASN A 119 4.23 22.39 -34.71
CA ASN A 119 3.30 23.53 -34.87
C ASN A 119 1.80 23.15 -34.77
N LEU A 120 1.49 22.12 -33.99
CA LEU A 120 0.12 21.64 -33.72
C LEU A 120 -0.14 21.70 -32.21
N PHE A 121 -0.37 22.85 -31.66
CA PHE A 121 -0.54 23.09 -30.22
C PHE A 121 -1.85 22.51 -29.66
N ASP A 122 -2.10 21.22 -29.94
CA ASP A 122 -3.26 20.46 -29.50
C ASP A 122 -2.92 18.97 -29.45
N PRO A 123 -3.14 18.25 -28.34
CA PRO A 123 -2.80 16.85 -28.21
C PRO A 123 -3.42 15.97 -29.32
N GLN A 124 -2.67 15.03 -29.85
CA GLN A 124 -3.08 14.18 -30.97
C GLN A 124 -3.32 12.73 -30.54
N PRO A 125 -4.26 11.99 -31.16
CA PRO A 125 -4.44 10.58 -30.89
C PRO A 125 -3.21 9.77 -31.36
N SER A 126 -2.79 8.77 -30.56
CA SER A 126 -1.76 7.81 -30.98
C SER A 126 -2.37 6.70 -31.84
N THR A 127 -1.63 6.30 -32.87
CA THR A 127 -1.93 5.13 -33.70
C THR A 127 -0.91 4.00 -33.51
N LYS A 128 0.10 4.20 -32.64
CA LYS A 128 1.17 3.23 -32.38
C LYS A 128 0.74 2.24 -31.29
N ASP A 129 1.17 0.99 -31.44
CA ASP A 129 1.04 -0.03 -30.39
C ASP A 129 2.14 0.09 -29.34
N GLY A 130 1.91 -0.47 -28.15
CA GLY A 130 2.86 -0.47 -27.06
C GLY A 130 2.78 0.79 -26.20
N ILE A 131 3.86 1.10 -25.46
CA ILE A 131 3.92 2.31 -24.65
C ILE A 131 4.19 3.50 -25.55
N THR A 132 3.20 4.37 -25.68
CA THR A 132 3.22 5.53 -26.59
C THR A 132 2.99 6.84 -25.83
N GLN A 133 3.41 7.95 -26.44
CA GLN A 133 3.15 9.29 -25.91
C GLN A 133 3.67 9.48 -24.47
N ILE A 134 4.79 8.80 -24.14
CA ILE A 134 5.49 9.03 -22.87
C ILE A 134 6.14 10.41 -22.88
N TYR A 135 6.44 10.89 -24.06
CA TYR A 135 6.96 12.23 -24.32
C TYR A 135 6.03 12.99 -25.26
N GLY A 136 5.88 14.28 -25.02
CA GLY A 136 5.02 15.15 -25.83
C GLY A 136 3.53 15.04 -25.48
N ASP A 137 2.69 15.60 -26.33
CA ASP A 137 1.24 15.73 -26.18
C ASP A 137 0.80 16.41 -24.87
N VAL A 138 0.94 15.77 -23.71
CA VAL A 138 0.54 16.32 -22.43
C VAL A 138 1.58 16.05 -21.34
N TRP A 139 1.82 17.02 -20.45
CA TRP A 139 2.53 16.81 -19.21
C TRP A 139 1.76 15.84 -18.33
N GLU A 140 2.34 14.71 -17.98
CA GLU A 140 1.68 13.69 -17.18
C GLU A 140 1.85 13.95 -15.69
N TRP A 141 0.74 14.12 -14.96
CA TRP A 141 0.75 14.21 -13.50
C TRP A 141 1.31 12.94 -12.86
N THR A 142 2.18 13.13 -11.88
CA THR A 142 2.67 12.02 -11.05
C THR A 142 2.17 12.15 -9.62
N GLN A 143 2.14 11.05 -8.89
CA GLN A 143 1.77 11.03 -7.46
C GLN A 143 2.85 11.66 -6.56
N SER A 144 3.99 12.09 -7.12
CA SER A 144 5.12 12.59 -6.35
C SER A 144 5.03 14.08 -6.10
N SER A 145 5.26 14.48 -4.85
CA SER A 145 5.47 15.89 -4.51
C SER A 145 6.79 16.40 -5.07
N PHE A 146 6.83 17.66 -5.46
CA PHE A 146 8.08 18.30 -5.85
C PHE A 146 8.92 18.59 -4.61
N SER A 147 9.88 17.72 -4.33
CA SER A 147 10.80 17.80 -3.20
C SER A 147 12.24 17.55 -3.66
N ALA A 148 13.19 17.92 -2.82
CA ALA A 148 14.61 17.71 -3.08
C ALA A 148 14.95 16.22 -3.16
N TYR A 149 15.82 15.84 -4.09
CA TYR A 149 16.44 14.53 -4.07
C TYR A 149 17.53 14.45 -2.99
N PRO A 150 17.87 13.24 -2.50
CA PRO A 150 18.99 13.07 -1.58
C PRO A 150 20.27 13.69 -2.13
N GLY A 151 20.97 14.44 -1.30
CA GLY A 151 22.19 15.15 -1.70
C GLY A 151 21.97 16.44 -2.51
N TYR A 152 20.72 16.90 -2.64
CA TYR A 152 20.47 18.19 -3.28
C TYR A 152 20.98 19.34 -2.41
N GLU A 153 21.81 20.17 -3.01
CA GLU A 153 22.25 21.43 -2.44
C GLU A 153 21.68 22.58 -3.29
N ILE A 154 21.20 23.61 -2.62
CA ILE A 154 20.66 24.80 -3.31
C ILE A 154 21.81 25.50 -4.01
N ALA A 155 21.75 25.63 -5.34
CA ALA A 155 22.72 26.37 -6.11
C ALA A 155 22.69 27.87 -5.73
N GLU A 156 23.81 28.53 -5.77
CA GLU A 156 23.88 29.96 -5.56
C GLU A 156 23.19 30.72 -6.72
N GLY A 157 22.61 31.88 -6.40
CA GLY A 157 21.99 32.79 -7.36
C GLY A 157 20.56 32.38 -7.78
N ALA A 158 20.10 32.96 -8.89
CA ALA A 158 18.70 32.87 -9.34
C ALA A 158 18.21 31.44 -9.62
N VAL A 159 19.10 30.52 -10.05
CA VAL A 159 18.73 29.12 -10.30
C VAL A 159 18.35 28.40 -9.00
N GLY A 160 19.10 28.63 -7.91
CA GLY A 160 18.78 28.04 -6.61
C GLY A 160 17.53 28.65 -6.00
N GLU A 161 17.34 29.96 -6.18
CA GLU A 161 16.12 30.63 -5.74
C GLU A 161 14.88 30.08 -6.44
N TYR A 162 14.93 29.84 -7.74
CA TYR A 162 13.81 29.32 -8.51
C TYR A 162 13.42 27.91 -8.05
N ASN A 163 14.36 26.98 -7.94
CA ASN A 163 14.05 25.59 -7.60
C ASN A 163 13.75 25.39 -6.12
N GLY A 164 14.60 25.88 -5.22
CA GLY A 164 14.50 25.61 -3.78
C GLY A 164 13.23 26.17 -3.13
N LYS A 165 12.82 27.38 -3.52
CA LYS A 165 11.63 28.05 -2.97
C LYS A 165 10.29 27.40 -3.37
N PHE A 166 10.25 26.67 -4.49
CA PHE A 166 9.05 26.03 -4.99
C PHE A 166 8.85 24.59 -4.49
N MET A 167 9.75 24.04 -3.68
CA MET A 167 9.61 22.69 -3.09
C MET A 167 8.60 22.68 -1.92
N SER A 168 7.44 23.27 -2.12
CA SER A 168 6.34 23.32 -1.15
C SER A 168 5.00 23.36 -1.88
N GLY A 169 4.13 22.39 -1.60
CA GLY A 169 2.77 22.37 -2.15
C GLY A 169 2.67 22.18 -3.67
N GLN A 170 3.72 21.68 -4.31
CA GLN A 170 3.76 21.43 -5.75
C GLN A 170 3.78 19.93 -6.03
N MET A 171 3.20 19.50 -7.15
CA MET A 171 3.22 18.14 -7.65
C MET A 171 4.02 18.05 -8.94
N VAL A 172 4.72 16.92 -9.13
CA VAL A 172 5.61 16.72 -10.28
C VAL A 172 4.83 16.27 -11.51
N LEU A 173 5.17 16.86 -12.65
CA LEU A 173 4.75 16.44 -13.98
C LEU A 173 5.96 16.03 -14.82
N ARG A 174 5.74 15.11 -15.75
CA ARG A 174 6.77 14.53 -16.61
C ARG A 174 6.34 14.49 -18.08
N GLY A 175 7.31 14.43 -18.99
CA GLY A 175 7.13 14.07 -20.39
C GLY A 175 7.11 15.19 -21.41
N GLY A 176 6.81 16.41 -21.02
CA GLY A 176 6.59 17.48 -22.00
C GLY A 176 5.17 17.51 -22.54
N SER A 177 4.86 18.49 -23.36
CA SER A 177 3.55 18.65 -24.02
C SER A 177 3.70 19.11 -25.46
N CYS A 178 2.60 19.16 -26.21
CA CYS A 178 2.54 19.70 -27.56
C CYS A 178 2.96 21.20 -27.67
N ALA A 179 3.12 21.89 -26.53
CA ALA A 179 3.61 23.26 -26.45
C ALA A 179 5.05 23.36 -25.90
N THR A 180 5.73 22.23 -25.68
CA THR A 180 7.11 22.18 -25.18
C THR A 180 8.07 21.94 -26.35
N PRO A 181 9.19 22.68 -26.50
CA PRO A 181 10.21 22.39 -27.51
C PRO A 181 10.90 21.04 -27.26
N LEU A 182 11.19 20.28 -28.30
CA LEU A 182 11.81 18.95 -28.21
C LEU A 182 13.19 18.98 -27.53
N ASP A 183 14.00 19.96 -27.84
CA ASP A 183 15.38 20.12 -27.29
C ASP A 183 15.39 20.40 -25.78
N HIS A 184 14.25 20.76 -25.22
CA HIS A 184 14.10 21.00 -23.79
C HIS A 184 13.86 19.73 -22.97
N ILE A 185 13.44 18.63 -23.59
CA ILE A 185 12.97 17.43 -22.90
C ILE A 185 14.06 16.36 -22.78
N ARG A 186 14.10 15.74 -21.61
CA ARG A 186 14.91 14.57 -21.27
C ARG A 186 14.19 13.71 -20.21
N PRO A 187 14.52 12.43 -20.05
CA PRO A 187 13.86 11.53 -19.09
C PRO A 187 13.84 12.06 -17.64
N SER A 188 14.88 12.79 -17.24
CA SER A 188 15.00 13.34 -15.88
C SER A 188 14.38 14.73 -15.70
N TYR A 189 13.77 15.31 -16.74
CA TYR A 189 13.17 16.65 -16.63
C TYR A 189 11.96 16.60 -15.69
N ARG A 190 11.93 17.51 -14.72
CA ARG A 190 10.84 17.68 -13.74
C ARG A 190 10.15 19.00 -14.01
N ASN A 191 8.88 18.95 -14.38
CA ASN A 191 7.99 20.11 -14.31
C ASN A 191 7.18 20.04 -13.02
N PHE A 192 6.68 21.13 -12.50
CA PHE A 192 5.92 21.16 -11.26
C PHE A 192 4.92 22.30 -11.24
N PHE A 193 3.73 22.02 -10.69
CA PHE A 193 2.69 23.01 -10.51
C PHE A 193 1.90 22.75 -9.22
N PRO A 194 1.19 23.78 -8.68
CA PRO A 194 0.24 23.55 -7.61
C PRO A 194 -0.82 22.54 -8.02
N PRO A 195 -1.32 21.70 -7.11
CA PRO A 195 -2.25 20.62 -7.45
C PRO A 195 -3.59 21.10 -8.04
N TYR A 196 -3.93 22.36 -7.90
CA TYR A 196 -5.14 22.96 -8.47
C TYR A 196 -4.96 23.51 -9.89
N ALA A 197 -3.72 23.56 -10.41
CA ALA A 197 -3.43 24.18 -11.72
C ALA A 197 -4.02 23.35 -12.87
N ARG A 198 -4.78 24.01 -13.76
CA ARG A 198 -5.51 23.40 -14.89
C ARG A 198 -5.18 24.01 -16.26
N TRP A 199 -4.57 25.19 -16.30
CA TRP A 199 -4.41 25.98 -17.53
C TRP A 199 -3.37 25.44 -18.51
N GLN A 200 -2.47 24.58 -18.08
CA GLN A 200 -1.42 24.02 -18.89
C GLN A 200 -1.88 22.72 -19.60
N PHE A 201 -1.10 22.24 -20.57
CA PHE A 201 -1.33 20.98 -21.23
C PHE A 201 -0.97 19.79 -20.31
N SER A 202 -1.67 19.68 -19.20
CA SER A 202 -1.51 18.62 -18.21
C SER A 202 -2.53 17.52 -18.42
N GLY A 203 -2.09 16.26 -18.38
CA GLY A 203 -2.91 15.09 -18.63
C GLY A 203 -2.61 13.96 -17.66
N ILE A 204 -3.07 12.77 -17.97
CA ILE A 204 -3.13 11.62 -17.07
C ILE A 204 -2.56 10.39 -17.75
N ARG A 205 -1.60 9.71 -17.09
CA ARG A 205 -1.29 8.31 -17.35
C ARG A 205 -1.57 7.52 -16.08
N LEU A 206 -2.22 6.38 -16.22
CA LEU A 206 -2.53 5.52 -15.09
C LEU A 206 -1.42 4.50 -14.84
N ALA A 207 -1.26 4.17 -13.56
CA ALA A 207 -0.49 3.05 -13.08
C ALA A 207 -1.40 2.14 -12.25
N LYS A 208 -1.22 0.84 -12.34
CA LYS A 208 -1.82 -0.14 -11.43
C LYS A 208 -0.71 -0.92 -10.78
N ASP A 209 -0.80 -1.08 -9.48
CA ASP A 209 -0.01 -2.09 -8.82
C ASP A 209 -0.51 -3.47 -9.27
N LYS A 210 0.38 -4.38 -9.56
CA LYS A 210 0.03 -5.72 -10.07
C LYS A 210 -0.93 -6.49 -9.16
N PHE A 211 -1.14 -6.00 -7.94
CA PHE A 211 -1.86 -6.68 -6.88
C PHE A 211 -3.11 -5.94 -6.36
N ALA A 212 -3.97 -5.51 -7.28
CA ALA A 212 -5.39 -5.36 -6.97
C ALA A 212 -6.18 -6.49 -7.65
N CYS A 213 -5.81 -7.75 -7.40
CA CYS A 213 -6.57 -8.87 -7.89
C CYS A 213 -7.70 -9.20 -6.91
N THR A 214 -8.90 -8.75 -7.25
CA THR A 214 -10.16 -9.26 -6.74
C THR A 214 -10.52 -10.57 -7.46
N SER A 215 -9.76 -11.63 -7.23
CA SER A 215 -10.23 -13.01 -7.42
C SER A 215 -9.17 -13.98 -6.89
N CYS A 216 -9.49 -14.62 -5.77
CA CYS A 216 -8.75 -15.74 -5.25
C CYS A 216 -8.81 -16.91 -6.24
N HIS A 217 -7.73 -17.14 -6.97
CA HIS A 217 -7.38 -18.46 -7.45
C HIS A 217 -5.88 -18.59 -7.22
N HIS A 218 -5.51 -19.61 -6.45
CA HIS A 218 -4.17 -20.13 -6.18
C HIS A 218 -2.99 -19.26 -6.64
N ALA A 219 -2.38 -18.54 -5.67
CA ALA A 219 -1.10 -17.89 -5.90
C ALA A 219 -0.06 -18.99 -6.17
N ASN A 220 0.58 -18.94 -7.33
CA ASN A 220 1.74 -19.78 -7.59
C ASN A 220 2.91 -19.29 -6.74
N ASP A 221 3.81 -20.20 -6.33
CA ASP A 221 5.00 -19.86 -5.51
C ASP A 221 5.85 -18.72 -6.12
N ASN A 222 5.85 -18.56 -7.42
CA ASN A 222 6.53 -17.48 -8.12
C ASN A 222 5.96 -16.07 -7.81
N ASP A 223 4.65 -15.94 -7.61
CA ASP A 223 4.02 -14.63 -7.34
C ASP A 223 4.41 -14.10 -5.94
N ASN A 224 4.53 -14.98 -4.94
CA ASN A 224 4.95 -14.62 -3.59
C ASN A 224 6.43 -14.20 -3.54
N LYS A 225 7.26 -14.83 -4.33
CA LYS A 225 8.69 -14.52 -4.44
C LYS A 225 8.92 -13.14 -5.05
N ASP A 226 8.15 -12.79 -6.09
CA ASP A 226 8.23 -11.47 -6.73
C ASP A 226 7.77 -10.34 -5.78
N ILE A 227 6.72 -10.58 -4.98
CA ILE A 227 6.28 -9.62 -3.95
C ILE A 227 7.38 -9.40 -2.92
N PHE A 228 7.97 -10.47 -2.41
CA PHE A 228 9.04 -10.40 -1.44
C PHE A 228 10.24 -9.63 -1.98
N PHE A 229 10.68 -9.95 -3.19
CA PHE A 229 11.78 -9.23 -3.85
C PHE A 229 11.52 -7.72 -3.96
N ASN A 230 10.33 -7.34 -4.42
CA ASN A 230 9.98 -5.94 -4.61
C ASN A 230 9.88 -5.17 -3.28
N ASP A 231 9.29 -5.76 -2.25
CA ASP A 231 9.21 -5.16 -0.92
C ASP A 231 10.63 -4.96 -0.32
N ILE A 232 11.54 -5.92 -0.52
CA ILE A 232 12.93 -5.79 -0.07
C ILE A 232 13.65 -4.67 -0.81
N ILE A 233 13.57 -4.63 -2.14
CA ILE A 233 14.23 -3.58 -2.94
C ILE A 233 13.68 -2.19 -2.57
N LEU A 234 12.37 -2.05 -2.44
CA LEU A 234 11.75 -0.78 -2.05
C LEU A 234 12.19 -0.34 -0.65
N GLY A 235 12.14 -1.26 0.31
CA GLY A 235 12.50 -0.96 1.69
C GLY A 235 13.98 -0.62 1.86
N LEU A 236 14.89 -1.35 1.20
CA LEU A 236 16.33 -1.09 1.26
C LEU A 236 16.77 0.13 0.43
N SER A 237 15.96 0.55 -0.54
CA SER A 237 16.19 1.78 -1.32
C SER A 237 15.61 3.03 -0.65
N SER A 238 14.82 2.88 0.39
CA SER A 238 14.23 4.01 1.13
C SER A 238 15.22 4.62 2.14
N ILE A 239 14.93 5.85 2.56
CA ILE A 239 15.67 6.53 3.63
C ILE A 239 14.64 7.01 4.68
N PRO A 240 14.71 6.49 5.90
CA PRO A 240 15.56 5.41 6.38
C PRO A 240 15.20 4.07 5.74
N LYS A 241 16.19 3.17 5.62
CA LYS A 241 15.96 1.79 5.14
C LYS A 241 15.06 1.04 6.12
N HIS A 242 14.13 0.26 5.59
CA HIS A 242 13.24 -0.57 6.40
C HIS A 242 12.83 -1.84 5.66
N ILE A 243 12.50 -2.87 6.41
CA ILE A 243 11.91 -4.11 5.90
C ILE A 243 10.68 -4.42 6.73
N SER A 244 9.59 -4.83 6.09
CA SER A 244 8.35 -5.17 6.77
C SER A 244 8.55 -6.38 7.71
N SER A 245 8.04 -6.27 8.93
CA SER A 245 8.12 -7.33 9.96
C SER A 245 7.46 -8.66 9.54
N LYS A 246 6.54 -8.66 8.59
CA LYS A 246 5.91 -9.90 8.06
C LYS A 246 6.93 -10.89 7.51
N TYR A 247 8.08 -10.42 7.03
CA TYR A 247 9.14 -11.25 6.47
C TYR A 247 10.04 -11.94 7.50
N LEU A 248 9.89 -11.60 8.77
CA LEU A 248 10.55 -12.32 9.87
C LEU A 248 9.98 -13.72 10.11
N TYR A 249 8.78 -14.03 9.61
CA TYR A 249 8.00 -15.24 9.94
C TYR A 249 8.01 -16.28 8.81
N ASP A 250 9.21 -16.62 8.29
CA ASP A 250 9.40 -17.87 7.53
C ASP A 250 9.42 -19.08 8.50
N THR A 251 9.54 -20.29 8.00
CA THR A 251 9.53 -21.52 8.83
C THR A 251 10.54 -21.43 9.97
N LYS A 252 11.76 -20.97 9.70
CA LYS A 252 12.82 -20.83 10.72
C LYS A 252 12.54 -19.65 11.65
N GLY A 253 12.07 -18.52 11.13
CA GLY A 253 11.67 -17.36 11.93
C GLY A 253 10.54 -17.69 12.89
N ALA A 254 9.52 -18.42 12.46
CA ALA A 254 8.44 -18.89 13.32
C ALA A 254 8.94 -19.76 14.48
N GLN A 255 9.88 -20.70 14.22
CA GLN A 255 10.51 -21.49 15.27
C GLN A 255 11.34 -20.65 16.26
N LEU A 256 12.03 -19.62 15.76
CA LEU A 256 12.77 -18.68 16.62
C LEU A 256 11.80 -17.84 17.45
N PHE A 257 10.71 -17.39 16.86
CA PHE A 257 9.69 -16.64 17.60
C PHE A 257 9.00 -17.47 18.69
N GLU A 258 8.76 -18.77 18.45
CA GLU A 258 8.29 -19.67 19.50
C GLU A 258 9.28 -19.79 20.69
N LYS A 259 10.59 -19.75 20.41
CA LYS A 259 11.61 -19.69 21.45
C LYS A 259 11.60 -18.36 22.20
N ILE A 260 11.47 -17.23 21.47
CA ILE A 260 11.32 -15.89 22.06
C ILE A 260 10.12 -15.87 23.01
N CYS A 261 8.99 -16.42 22.62
CA CYS A 261 7.78 -16.48 23.46
C CYS A 261 8.00 -17.23 24.81
N LYS A 262 9.02 -18.09 24.89
CA LYS A 262 9.37 -18.84 26.11
C LYS A 262 10.40 -18.14 26.99
N LEU A 263 11.07 -17.10 26.49
CA LEU A 263 12.06 -16.33 27.26
C LEU A 263 11.39 -15.62 28.44
N GLU A 264 12.07 -15.63 29.57
CA GLU A 264 11.57 -14.93 30.78
C GLU A 264 11.48 -13.42 30.56
N VAL A 265 12.41 -12.85 29.82
CA VAL A 265 12.43 -11.42 29.51
C VAL A 265 11.32 -11.01 28.53
N TYR A 266 10.84 -11.93 27.67
CA TYR A 266 9.76 -11.66 26.73
C TYR A 266 8.39 -11.81 27.42
N TYR A 267 8.00 -10.79 28.18
CA TYR A 267 6.78 -10.79 28.98
C TYR A 267 5.45 -10.76 28.19
N PRO A 268 5.35 -10.25 26.93
CA PRO A 268 4.04 -10.01 26.28
C PRO A 268 3.18 -11.26 26.19
N THR A 269 3.76 -12.39 25.74
CA THR A 269 3.02 -13.66 25.59
C THR A 269 2.47 -14.17 26.93
N ARG A 270 3.28 -14.21 27.97
CA ARG A 270 2.85 -14.69 29.30
C ARG A 270 1.81 -13.80 29.93
N THR A 271 1.99 -12.50 29.81
CA THR A 271 1.03 -11.51 30.33
C THR A 271 -0.33 -11.66 29.65
N GLU A 272 -0.35 -11.76 28.32
CA GLU A 272 -1.60 -11.91 27.57
C GLU A 272 -2.29 -13.24 27.87
N ILE A 273 -1.57 -14.36 27.93
CA ILE A 273 -2.11 -15.65 28.35
C ILE A 273 -2.69 -15.58 29.76
N GLY A 274 -2.00 -14.91 30.69
CA GLY A 274 -2.50 -14.68 32.05
C GLY A 274 -3.79 -13.86 32.06
N ILE A 275 -3.87 -12.79 31.28
CA ILE A 275 -5.08 -11.97 31.13
C ILE A 275 -6.23 -12.81 30.57
N LEU A 276 -5.98 -13.58 29.51
CA LEU A 276 -7.00 -14.43 28.90
C LEU A 276 -7.51 -15.49 29.87
N LYS A 277 -6.62 -16.20 30.58
CA LYS A 277 -7.00 -17.24 31.55
C LYS A 277 -7.80 -16.67 32.72
N ASN A 278 -7.35 -15.54 33.28
CA ASN A 278 -7.99 -14.94 34.45
C ASN A 278 -9.35 -14.32 34.14
N ASN A 279 -9.60 -13.90 32.91
CA ASN A 279 -10.82 -13.21 32.50
C ASN A 279 -11.63 -14.00 31.45
N ALA A 280 -11.29 -15.27 31.20
CA ALA A 280 -11.86 -16.07 30.12
C ALA A 280 -13.39 -16.11 30.15
N THR A 281 -13.99 -16.30 31.34
CA THR A 281 -15.44 -16.35 31.53
C THR A 281 -16.12 -15.03 31.22
N GLU A 282 -15.53 -13.90 31.64
CA GLU A 282 -16.07 -12.56 31.38
C GLU A 282 -15.96 -12.22 29.89
N ILE A 283 -14.81 -12.55 29.28
CA ILE A 283 -14.58 -12.40 27.85
C ILE A 283 -15.62 -13.21 27.07
N ALA A 284 -15.79 -14.50 27.37
CA ALA A 284 -16.74 -15.36 26.70
C ALA A 284 -18.18 -14.83 26.82
N LYS A 285 -18.59 -14.39 28.02
CA LYS A 285 -19.89 -13.74 28.23
C LYS A 285 -20.06 -12.48 27.38
N SER A 286 -19.02 -11.66 27.28
CA SER A 286 -19.01 -10.46 26.47
C SER A 286 -19.08 -10.77 24.97
N LEU A 287 -18.40 -11.82 24.50
CA LEU A 287 -18.40 -12.23 23.09
C LEU A 287 -19.77 -12.83 22.68
N GLY A 288 -20.42 -13.57 23.59
CA GLY A 288 -21.73 -14.18 23.36
C GLY A 288 -21.64 -15.63 22.90
N SER A 289 -22.80 -16.21 22.58
CA SER A 289 -22.93 -17.61 22.13
C SER A 289 -23.14 -17.72 20.63
N ASN A 290 -22.87 -18.90 20.07
CA ASN A 290 -23.09 -19.24 18.66
C ASN A 290 -22.36 -18.25 17.73
N VAL A 291 -21.05 -18.11 17.95
CA VAL A 291 -20.19 -17.16 17.22
C VAL A 291 -19.23 -17.86 16.27
N THR A 292 -18.90 -17.22 15.17
CA THR A 292 -17.73 -17.56 14.37
C THR A 292 -16.52 -16.78 14.91
N LEU A 293 -15.55 -17.51 15.45
CA LEU A 293 -14.28 -16.91 15.87
C LEU A 293 -13.33 -16.86 14.68
N ILE A 294 -12.77 -15.69 14.37
CA ILE A 294 -11.83 -15.46 13.28
C ILE A 294 -10.50 -15.03 13.91
N GLU A 295 -9.48 -15.87 13.83
CA GLU A 295 -8.16 -15.56 14.35
C GLU A 295 -7.23 -15.11 13.23
N TYR A 296 -6.61 -13.95 13.40
CA TYR A 296 -5.57 -13.42 12.52
C TYR A 296 -4.19 -13.70 13.10
N GLY A 297 -3.33 -14.42 12.32
CA GLY A 297 -2.01 -14.84 12.80
C GLY A 297 -2.09 -16.04 13.75
N SER A 298 -2.56 -17.18 13.26
CA SER A 298 -2.88 -18.37 14.07
C SER A 298 -1.64 -19.20 14.48
N GLY A 299 -0.46 -18.58 14.60
CA GLY A 299 0.80 -19.27 14.87
C GLY A 299 0.82 -20.11 16.14
N ALA A 300 0.32 -19.64 17.26
CA ALA A 300 0.33 -20.38 18.55
C ALA A 300 -1.10 -20.65 19.02
N LEU A 301 -1.51 -21.91 18.94
CA LEU A 301 -2.86 -22.36 19.31
C LEU A 301 -3.26 -22.15 20.77
N GLU A 302 -2.30 -21.86 21.68
CA GLU A 302 -2.59 -21.80 23.11
C GLU A 302 -3.63 -20.73 23.45
N LYS A 303 -3.52 -19.56 22.81
CA LYS A 303 -4.41 -18.42 23.11
C LYS A 303 -5.84 -18.67 22.63
N VAL A 304 -6.01 -19.17 21.42
CA VAL A 304 -7.35 -19.45 20.86
C VAL A 304 -8.05 -20.58 21.61
N ARG A 305 -7.28 -21.58 22.11
CA ARG A 305 -7.83 -22.67 22.91
C ARG A 305 -8.45 -22.18 24.22
N ILE A 306 -7.84 -21.19 24.90
CA ILE A 306 -8.41 -20.61 26.11
C ILE A 306 -9.82 -20.04 25.82
N LEU A 307 -10.01 -19.44 24.68
CA LEU A 307 -11.33 -18.92 24.25
C LEU A 307 -12.26 -20.05 23.86
N LEU A 308 -11.82 -21.03 23.07
CA LEU A 308 -12.66 -22.16 22.65
C LEU A 308 -13.15 -23.01 23.84
N ASP A 309 -12.32 -23.18 24.87
CA ASP A 309 -12.67 -23.90 26.11
C ASP A 309 -13.76 -23.19 26.93
N THR A 310 -13.92 -21.88 26.70
CA THR A 310 -14.80 -21.03 27.56
C THR A 310 -16.02 -20.48 26.81
N LEU A 311 -15.94 -20.34 25.47
CA LEU A 311 -17.03 -19.86 24.64
C LEU A 311 -18.25 -20.78 24.72
N ILE A 312 -19.43 -20.20 24.75
CA ILE A 312 -20.69 -20.95 24.80
C ILE A 312 -21.11 -21.30 23.36
N ASP A 313 -21.04 -22.58 23.02
CA ASP A 313 -21.46 -23.13 21.73
C ASP A 313 -20.91 -22.37 20.52
N PRO A 314 -19.56 -22.27 20.35
CA PRO A 314 -18.99 -21.62 19.18
C PRO A 314 -19.32 -22.40 17.91
N SER A 315 -19.80 -21.72 16.87
CA SER A 315 -20.23 -22.37 15.62
C SER A 315 -19.04 -22.78 14.77
N SER A 316 -18.03 -21.92 14.64
CA SER A 316 -16.86 -22.19 13.83
C SER A 316 -15.64 -21.37 14.27
N LEU A 317 -14.44 -21.89 13.95
CA LEU A 317 -13.19 -21.19 13.99
C LEU A 317 -12.68 -21.00 12.55
N CYS A 318 -12.37 -19.77 12.16
CA CYS A 318 -11.67 -19.47 10.93
C CYS A 318 -10.25 -18.98 11.27
N ALA A 319 -9.26 -19.80 11.01
CA ALA A 319 -7.87 -19.47 11.24
C ALA A 319 -7.24 -18.88 9.96
N ILE A 320 -6.55 -17.76 10.10
CA ILE A 320 -5.91 -17.06 8.98
C ILE A 320 -4.43 -16.87 9.28
N ASP A 321 -3.59 -17.31 8.39
CA ASP A 321 -2.13 -17.14 8.48
C ASP A 321 -1.52 -17.10 7.07
N ILE A 322 -0.31 -16.57 6.96
CA ILE A 322 0.43 -16.52 5.69
C ILE A 322 1.10 -17.89 5.38
N SER A 323 1.40 -18.68 6.39
CA SER A 323 2.02 -20.00 6.26
C SER A 323 0.95 -21.09 6.16
N GLU A 324 0.72 -21.60 4.97
CA GLU A 324 -0.27 -22.65 4.72
C GLU A 324 0.05 -23.94 5.46
N GLU A 325 1.33 -24.35 5.51
CA GLU A 325 1.78 -25.55 6.21
C GLU A 325 1.50 -25.47 7.70
N GLN A 326 1.89 -24.36 8.34
CA GLN A 326 1.68 -24.15 9.78
C GLN A 326 0.18 -24.05 10.11
N LEU A 327 -0.57 -23.39 9.24
CA LEU A 327 -2.01 -23.25 9.36
C LEU A 327 -2.74 -24.60 9.33
N ASN A 328 -2.39 -25.46 8.38
CA ASN A 328 -2.97 -26.80 8.25
C ASN A 328 -2.63 -27.71 9.43
N ASN A 329 -1.39 -27.67 9.92
CA ASN A 329 -0.98 -28.39 11.12
C ASN A 329 -1.77 -27.92 12.34
N SER A 330 -1.87 -26.64 12.55
CA SER A 330 -2.65 -26.02 13.64
C SER A 330 -4.12 -26.39 13.57
N ALA A 331 -4.72 -26.29 12.38
CA ALA A 331 -6.12 -26.64 12.18
C ALA A 331 -6.41 -28.13 12.45
N SER A 332 -5.49 -29.03 12.11
CA SER A 332 -5.62 -30.45 12.41
C SER A 332 -5.67 -30.72 13.91
N ILE A 333 -4.82 -30.06 14.69
CA ILE A 333 -4.80 -30.18 16.15
C ILE A 333 -6.12 -29.67 16.75
N ILE A 334 -6.64 -28.55 16.25
CA ILE A 334 -7.93 -28.00 16.73
C ILE A 334 -9.09 -28.91 16.36
N ARG A 335 -9.18 -29.41 15.12
CA ARG A 335 -10.25 -30.36 14.69
C ARG A 335 -10.31 -31.58 15.59
N ASN A 336 -9.15 -32.12 15.97
CA ASN A 336 -9.09 -33.28 16.86
C ASN A 336 -9.53 -32.96 18.30
N ALA A 337 -9.17 -31.77 18.80
CA ALA A 337 -9.52 -31.36 20.17
C ALA A 337 -10.99 -30.89 20.31
N TYR A 338 -11.56 -30.32 19.23
CA TYR A 338 -12.88 -29.74 19.23
C TYR A 338 -13.74 -30.25 18.06
N PRO A 339 -14.19 -31.53 18.09
CA PRO A 339 -14.89 -32.19 16.98
C PRO A 339 -16.26 -31.53 16.67
N ASN A 340 -16.80 -30.77 17.61
CA ASN A 340 -18.06 -30.06 17.48
C ASN A 340 -17.91 -28.65 16.88
N ILE A 341 -16.72 -28.21 16.56
CA ILE A 341 -16.47 -26.88 15.97
C ILE A 341 -16.04 -27.06 14.52
N GLU A 342 -16.66 -26.34 13.59
CA GLU A 342 -16.21 -26.30 12.21
C GLU A 342 -14.92 -25.48 12.13
N VAL A 343 -13.83 -26.06 11.62
CA VAL A 343 -12.53 -25.38 11.49
C VAL A 343 -12.25 -25.07 10.02
N LEU A 344 -12.27 -23.78 9.70
CA LEU A 344 -11.97 -23.21 8.39
C LEU A 344 -10.56 -22.63 8.39
N THR A 345 -9.84 -22.77 7.29
CA THR A 345 -8.48 -22.23 7.14
C THR A 345 -8.40 -21.32 5.92
N VAL A 346 -7.66 -20.23 6.03
CA VAL A 346 -7.42 -19.29 4.93
C VAL A 346 -5.94 -18.91 4.92
N ALA A 347 -5.20 -19.41 3.94
CA ALA A 347 -3.82 -18.99 3.72
C ALA A 347 -3.83 -17.61 3.03
N ALA A 348 -3.56 -16.55 3.79
CA ALA A 348 -3.60 -15.18 3.27
C ALA A 348 -2.81 -14.19 4.15
N ASP A 349 -2.33 -13.14 3.51
CA ASP A 349 -1.82 -11.94 4.19
C ASP A 349 -3.01 -11.16 4.78
N PHE A 350 -3.21 -11.28 6.09
CA PHE A 350 -4.33 -10.65 6.80
C PHE A 350 -4.23 -9.12 6.90
N THR A 351 -3.11 -8.52 6.52
CA THR A 351 -3.00 -7.05 6.41
C THR A 351 -3.85 -6.52 5.25
N LYS A 352 -4.25 -7.39 4.33
CA LYS A 352 -5.15 -7.11 3.21
C LYS A 352 -6.59 -7.54 3.52
N ALA A 353 -7.52 -7.18 2.64
CA ALA A 353 -8.89 -7.66 2.76
C ALA A 353 -8.97 -9.17 2.50
N VAL A 354 -9.37 -9.94 3.50
CA VAL A 354 -9.51 -11.40 3.43
C VAL A 354 -10.98 -11.78 3.31
N LYS A 355 -11.31 -12.63 2.33
CA LYS A 355 -12.64 -13.20 2.19
C LYS A 355 -12.79 -14.39 3.12
N ILE A 356 -13.62 -14.24 4.15
CA ILE A 356 -13.90 -15.31 5.10
C ILE A 356 -14.84 -16.33 4.45
N PRO A 357 -14.50 -17.63 4.44
CA PRO A 357 -15.40 -18.67 3.96
C PRO A 357 -16.71 -18.69 4.77
N LYS A 358 -17.79 -19.04 4.11
CA LYS A 358 -19.07 -19.24 4.82
C LYS A 358 -19.00 -20.52 5.64
N SER A 359 -19.31 -20.43 6.93
CA SER A 359 -19.55 -21.60 7.77
C SER A 359 -20.80 -22.33 7.27
N GLN A 360 -20.79 -23.67 7.36
CA GLN A 360 -21.98 -24.49 7.14
C GLN A 360 -22.96 -24.41 8.31
N ARG A 361 -22.48 -23.91 9.45
CA ARG A 361 -23.30 -23.71 10.66
C ARG A 361 -23.80 -22.27 10.72
N GLU A 362 -25.01 -22.09 11.18
CA GLU A 362 -25.54 -20.76 11.46
C GLU A 362 -24.71 -20.07 12.56
N THR A 363 -24.44 -18.80 12.39
CA THR A 363 -23.73 -17.98 13.36
C THR A 363 -24.50 -16.69 13.64
N LYS A 364 -24.56 -16.30 14.91
CA LYS A 364 -25.22 -15.04 15.33
C LYS A 364 -24.34 -13.83 15.08
N SER A 365 -23.04 -13.99 15.25
CA SER A 365 -22.07 -12.91 15.04
C SER A 365 -20.67 -13.44 14.72
N LYS A 366 -19.85 -12.57 14.15
CA LYS A 366 -18.44 -12.83 13.88
C LYS A 366 -17.59 -12.10 14.89
N ILE A 367 -16.62 -12.81 15.45
CA ILE A 367 -15.65 -12.24 16.39
C ILE A 367 -14.26 -12.34 15.76
N VAL A 368 -13.59 -11.21 15.60
CA VAL A 368 -12.15 -11.23 15.26
C VAL A 368 -11.35 -11.29 16.54
N PHE A 369 -10.44 -12.24 16.62
CA PHE A 369 -9.41 -12.37 17.65
C PHE A 369 -8.06 -12.03 17.07
N PHE A 370 -7.44 -10.98 17.59
CA PHE A 370 -6.15 -10.47 17.12
C PHE A 370 -5.20 -10.25 18.30
N PRO A 371 -4.56 -11.35 18.79
CA PRO A 371 -3.69 -11.32 19.95
C PRO A 371 -2.25 -10.91 19.61
N GLY A 372 -1.40 -10.90 20.64
CA GLY A 372 0.05 -10.81 20.52
C GLY A 372 0.59 -9.39 20.38
N SER A 373 -0.24 -8.38 20.54
CA SER A 373 0.13 -6.97 20.25
C SER A 373 0.63 -6.75 18.81
N THR A 374 0.22 -7.63 17.90
CA THR A 374 0.63 -7.63 16.48
C THR A 374 0.28 -6.32 15.78
N ILE A 375 -0.76 -5.60 16.25
CA ILE A 375 -1.12 -4.27 15.75
C ILE A 375 0.02 -3.26 15.91
N GLY A 376 0.91 -3.47 16.88
CA GLY A 376 2.09 -2.63 17.11
C GLY A 376 3.13 -2.70 15.98
N ASN A 377 3.06 -3.69 15.11
CA ASN A 377 3.93 -3.83 13.94
C ASN A 377 3.50 -2.96 12.75
N PHE A 378 2.34 -2.30 12.83
CA PHE A 378 1.81 -1.47 11.77
C PHE A 378 2.15 0.01 11.99
N GLU A 379 2.36 0.73 10.90
CA GLU A 379 2.32 2.19 10.95
C GLU A 379 0.86 2.64 11.21
N PRO A 380 0.63 3.82 11.79
CA PRO A 380 -0.72 4.25 12.22
C PRO A 380 -1.78 4.21 11.12
N ASP A 381 -1.42 4.55 9.88
CA ASP A 381 -2.37 4.54 8.76
C ASP A 381 -2.70 3.13 8.31
N ASP A 382 -1.70 2.21 8.32
CA ASP A 382 -1.91 0.79 8.02
C ASP A 382 -2.77 0.12 9.09
N ALA A 383 -2.53 0.45 10.38
CA ALA A 383 -3.35 -0.02 11.48
C ALA A 383 -4.81 0.43 11.34
N ARG A 384 -5.03 1.68 10.94
CA ARG A 384 -6.38 2.22 10.67
C ARG A 384 -7.07 1.48 9.53
N ALA A 385 -6.37 1.29 8.42
CA ALA A 385 -6.90 0.55 7.26
C ALA A 385 -7.23 -0.91 7.62
N PHE A 386 -6.36 -1.56 8.38
CA PHE A 386 -6.58 -2.91 8.90
C PHE A 386 -7.83 -2.99 9.79
N LEU A 387 -7.99 -2.08 10.75
CA LEU A 387 -9.17 -2.05 11.62
C LEU A 387 -10.47 -1.76 10.83
N GLN A 388 -10.41 -0.94 9.79
CA GLN A 388 -11.55 -0.73 8.87
C GLN A 388 -11.93 -2.02 8.12
N ASN A 389 -10.95 -2.81 7.69
CA ASN A 389 -11.18 -4.10 7.04
C ASN A 389 -11.79 -5.11 8.02
N ILE A 390 -11.33 -5.14 9.27
CA ILE A 390 -11.95 -5.95 10.33
C ILE A 390 -13.42 -5.52 10.51
N CYS A 391 -13.70 -4.23 10.62
CA CYS A 391 -15.05 -3.71 10.79
C CYS A 391 -15.99 -4.18 9.66
N LYS A 392 -15.54 -4.14 8.40
CA LYS A 392 -16.29 -4.66 7.25
C LYS A 392 -16.52 -6.18 7.33
N THR A 393 -15.52 -6.93 7.80
CA THR A 393 -15.55 -8.40 7.91
C THR A 393 -16.55 -8.87 8.97
N ILE A 394 -16.56 -8.23 10.14
CA ILE A 394 -17.43 -8.63 11.27
C ILE A 394 -18.86 -8.10 11.15
N GLY A 395 -19.06 -6.96 10.48
CA GLY A 395 -20.37 -6.33 10.30
C GLY A 395 -20.94 -5.71 11.57
N LYS A 396 -22.24 -5.32 11.53
CA LYS A 396 -22.88 -4.53 12.60
C LYS A 396 -22.90 -5.21 13.98
N ASN A 397 -23.01 -6.54 14.04
CA ASN A 397 -23.13 -7.29 15.29
C ASN A 397 -21.82 -7.98 15.69
N GLY A 398 -20.74 -7.73 14.94
CA GLY A 398 -19.45 -8.33 15.20
C GLY A 398 -18.68 -7.62 16.30
N LYS A 399 -17.67 -8.29 16.82
CA LYS A 399 -16.80 -7.77 17.87
C LYS A 399 -15.32 -8.04 17.52
N LEU A 400 -14.45 -7.19 18.04
CA LEU A 400 -13.00 -7.35 17.98
C LEU A 400 -12.47 -7.58 19.40
N LEU A 401 -11.76 -8.69 19.60
CA LEU A 401 -10.93 -8.94 20.77
C LEU A 401 -9.48 -8.78 20.34
N ILE A 402 -8.80 -7.78 20.87
CA ILE A 402 -7.44 -7.42 20.48
C ILE A 402 -6.52 -7.35 21.69
N GLY A 403 -5.32 -7.92 21.56
CA GLY A 403 -4.24 -7.74 22.52
C GLY A 403 -3.37 -6.54 22.13
N VAL A 404 -3.15 -5.64 23.09
CA VAL A 404 -2.32 -4.44 22.87
C VAL A 404 -1.38 -4.28 24.04
N ASP A 405 -0.07 -4.17 23.77
CA ASP A 405 0.90 -3.85 24.78
C ASP A 405 0.91 -2.35 25.11
N LEU A 406 1.16 -2.03 26.37
CA LEU A 406 1.15 -0.66 26.87
C LEU A 406 2.57 -0.11 27.02
N LYS A 407 2.72 1.20 26.93
CA LYS A 407 3.96 1.88 27.31
C LYS A 407 4.27 1.60 28.77
N LYS A 408 5.50 1.22 29.05
CA LYS A 408 6.00 0.86 30.39
C LYS A 408 7.46 1.23 30.51
N ASP A 409 8.09 0.75 31.59
CA ASP A 409 9.50 0.97 31.85
C ASP A 409 10.37 0.63 30.62
N TYR A 410 11.26 1.54 30.29
CA TYR A 410 12.11 1.53 29.13
C TYR A 410 13.07 0.33 29.09
N GLU A 411 13.71 0.02 30.23
CA GLU A 411 14.65 -1.10 30.29
C GLU A 411 13.95 -2.44 30.10
N ARG A 412 12.73 -2.57 30.66
CA ARG A 412 11.90 -3.75 30.47
C ARG A 412 11.50 -3.95 29.01
N LEU A 413 11.19 -2.87 28.30
CA LEU A 413 10.88 -2.90 26.88
C LEU A 413 12.10 -3.33 26.06
N LEU A 414 13.29 -2.76 26.32
CA LEU A 414 14.50 -3.11 25.60
C LEU A 414 14.87 -4.58 25.82
N LYS A 415 14.91 -5.06 27.08
CA LYS A 415 15.27 -6.45 27.40
C LYS A 415 14.35 -7.49 26.74
N ALA A 416 13.07 -7.14 26.50
CA ALA A 416 12.15 -8.06 25.84
C ALA A 416 12.50 -8.31 24.36
N TYR A 417 13.29 -7.42 23.74
CA TYR A 417 13.68 -7.52 22.32
C TYR A 417 15.19 -7.64 22.13
N ASP A 418 15.97 -7.65 23.21
CA ASP A 418 17.43 -7.81 23.23
C ASP A 418 17.79 -8.74 24.42
N ASP A 419 17.59 -10.03 24.19
CA ASP A 419 17.79 -11.06 25.19
C ASP A 419 19.26 -11.53 25.25
N ASP A 420 19.74 -11.83 26.44
CA ASP A 420 21.13 -12.27 26.68
C ASP A 420 21.48 -13.62 25.99
N ASP A 421 20.47 -14.44 25.67
CA ASP A 421 20.64 -15.72 24.96
C ASP A 421 20.80 -15.53 23.44
N GLY A 422 20.59 -14.31 22.90
CA GLY A 422 20.74 -13.96 21.49
C GLY A 422 19.68 -14.59 20.56
N ILE A 423 18.55 -15.03 21.10
CA ILE A 423 17.47 -15.65 20.31
C ILE A 423 16.78 -14.60 19.45
N THR A 424 16.55 -13.39 20.00
CA THR A 424 15.95 -12.29 19.25
C THR A 424 16.92 -11.76 18.19
N GLU A 425 18.21 -11.72 18.47
CA GLU A 425 19.23 -11.42 17.45
C GLU A 425 19.18 -12.43 16.31
N ALA A 426 19.14 -13.73 16.63
CA ALA A 426 19.04 -14.80 15.63
C ALA A 426 17.77 -14.67 14.78
N PHE A 427 16.64 -14.30 15.40
CA PHE A 427 15.38 -14.04 14.72
C PHE A 427 15.49 -12.87 13.75
N ASN A 428 16.08 -11.75 14.17
CA ASN A 428 16.25 -10.57 13.32
C ASN A 428 17.24 -10.84 12.16
N LYS A 429 18.38 -11.48 12.44
CA LYS A 429 19.38 -11.86 11.42
C LYS A 429 18.87 -12.93 10.44
N ASN A 430 17.91 -13.76 10.83
CA ASN A 430 17.30 -14.73 9.94
C ASN A 430 16.70 -14.09 8.69
N LEU A 431 16.24 -12.85 8.77
CA LEU A 431 15.74 -12.09 7.65
C LEU A 431 16.78 -11.96 6.51
N LEU A 432 18.06 -11.69 6.84
CA LEU A 432 19.13 -11.63 5.84
C LEU A 432 19.38 -12.99 5.19
N SER A 433 19.36 -14.06 6.00
CA SER A 433 19.51 -15.43 5.52
C SER A 433 18.35 -15.82 4.57
N ARG A 434 17.13 -15.42 4.90
CA ARG A 434 15.96 -15.62 4.07
C ARG A 434 16.07 -14.88 2.72
N ILE A 435 16.47 -13.60 2.76
CA ILE A 435 16.68 -12.80 1.54
C ILE A 435 17.72 -13.46 0.63
N ASN A 436 18.84 -13.97 1.20
CA ASN A 436 19.84 -14.71 0.42
C ASN A 436 19.24 -15.96 -0.22
N GLN A 437 18.51 -16.74 0.56
CA GLN A 437 18.01 -18.05 0.17
C GLN A 437 16.88 -17.96 -0.87
N GLU A 438 15.94 -17.06 -0.66
CA GLU A 438 14.76 -16.94 -1.51
C GLU A 438 14.97 -15.99 -2.70
N LEU A 439 15.82 -14.97 -2.56
CA LEU A 439 16.01 -13.92 -3.58
C LEU A 439 17.39 -13.95 -4.23
N GLY A 440 18.30 -14.81 -3.77
CA GLY A 440 19.66 -14.91 -4.35
C GLY A 440 20.56 -13.72 -4.02
N ALA A 441 20.35 -13.07 -2.88
CA ALA A 441 21.23 -12.04 -2.38
C ALA A 441 22.50 -12.66 -1.71
N ASP A 442 23.44 -11.81 -1.34
CA ASP A 442 24.77 -12.17 -0.82
C ASP A 442 25.09 -11.54 0.55
N PHE A 443 24.07 -11.22 1.36
CA PHE A 443 24.30 -10.72 2.70
C PHE A 443 25.13 -11.71 3.53
N ASN A 444 26.13 -11.21 4.24
CA ASN A 444 26.78 -11.97 5.31
C ASN A 444 26.20 -11.58 6.67
N PRO A 445 25.34 -12.39 7.30
CA PRO A 445 24.70 -12.04 8.57
C PRO A 445 25.68 -11.77 9.72
N ASN A 446 26.92 -12.27 9.62
CA ASN A 446 27.95 -12.02 10.64
C ASN A 446 28.53 -10.60 10.57
N LEU A 447 28.31 -9.89 9.47
CA LEU A 447 28.70 -8.49 9.30
C LEU A 447 27.61 -7.51 9.72
N PHE A 448 26.57 -8.00 10.35
CA PHE A 448 25.49 -7.19 10.90
C PHE A 448 25.33 -7.47 12.40
N ARG A 449 25.06 -6.44 13.16
CA ARG A 449 24.70 -6.55 14.57
C ARG A 449 23.23 -6.20 14.76
N HIS A 450 22.59 -6.90 15.68
CA HIS A 450 21.25 -6.61 16.14
C HIS A 450 21.31 -5.42 17.09
N ILE A 451 20.45 -4.43 16.89
CA ILE A 451 20.33 -3.26 17.78
C ILE A 451 18.86 -3.00 18.05
N VAL A 452 18.53 -2.84 19.30
CA VAL A 452 17.19 -2.47 19.74
C VAL A 452 17.19 -1.02 20.23
N ARG A 453 16.24 -0.23 19.74
CA ARG A 453 16.08 1.17 20.14
C ARG A 453 14.64 1.45 20.52
N PHE A 454 14.45 2.25 21.55
CA PHE A 454 13.14 2.82 21.83
C PHE A 454 13.03 4.19 21.15
N ASN A 455 12.16 4.27 20.18
CA ASN A 455 11.86 5.54 19.52
C ASN A 455 10.87 6.33 20.37
N THR A 456 11.38 7.33 21.10
CA THR A 456 10.58 8.13 22.04
C THR A 456 9.52 8.97 21.35
N PHE A 457 9.79 9.44 20.14
CA PHE A 457 8.85 10.23 19.35
C PHE A 457 7.65 9.40 18.90
N LYS A 458 7.90 8.20 18.34
CA LYS A 458 6.86 7.28 17.88
C LYS A 458 6.31 6.42 19.05
N GLY A 459 7.03 6.35 20.17
CA GLY A 459 6.65 5.56 21.35
C GLY A 459 6.65 4.06 21.11
N ARG A 460 7.64 3.54 20.38
CA ARG A 460 7.74 2.12 20.01
C ARG A 460 9.17 1.58 20.10
N ILE A 461 9.30 0.26 20.22
CA ILE A 461 10.56 -0.46 20.02
C ILE A 461 10.82 -0.63 18.53
N GLU A 462 12.05 -0.43 18.12
CA GLU A 462 12.54 -0.66 16.76
C GLU A 462 13.73 -1.62 16.82
N MET A 463 13.66 -2.72 16.06
CA MET A 463 14.77 -3.65 15.86
C MET A 463 15.49 -3.30 14.57
N HIS A 464 16.79 -3.10 14.66
CA HIS A 464 17.64 -2.75 13.54
C HIS A 464 18.68 -3.84 13.26
N LEU A 465 19.12 -3.92 12.03
CA LEU A 465 20.31 -4.63 11.59
C LEU A 465 21.31 -3.57 11.12
N GLU A 466 22.36 -3.35 11.89
CA GLU A 466 23.39 -2.36 11.60
C GLU A 466 24.60 -3.04 10.99
N SER A 467 25.07 -2.55 9.83
CA SER A 467 26.30 -3.06 9.19
C SER A 467 27.51 -2.78 10.07
N CYS A 468 28.38 -3.76 10.22
CA CYS A 468 29.66 -3.63 10.93
C CYS A 468 30.81 -3.20 10.00
N ILE A 469 30.52 -3.01 8.71
CA ILE A 469 31.45 -2.54 7.69
C ILE A 469 30.83 -1.34 6.97
N ASP A 470 31.69 -0.45 6.48
CA ASP A 470 31.32 0.75 5.70
C ASP A 470 30.80 0.39 4.31
#